data_f1ca82aaccda5ca436097c53193e128c
#
_entry.id   f1ca82aaccda5ca436097c53193e128c
#
_cell.length_a   1.000
_cell.length_b   1.000
_cell.length_c   1.000
_cell.angle_alpha   90.00
_cell.angle_beta   90.00
_cell.angle_gamma   90.00
#
_symmetry.space_group_name_H-M   'P 1'
#
loop_
_entity.id
_entity.type
_entity.pdbx_description
1 polymer ?
#
loop_
_entity_poly.entity_id
_entity_poly.type
_entity_poly.pdbx_seq_one_letter_code
_entity_poly.pdbx_strand_id
1 'polypeptide(L)'
;MAERIKVMQIIARMNVGGPAVIVAELMRGLDKGQFEQVLITGYCDETEADYLDEVATDISATRIAGLGRSVSPLADLKAFFGLIKTIKTFKPDVIHTHTAKAGVLGRLASIIAGRGATRIHTFHGHLLHGYFSSFKTSLVIAIEKFLAARTHFLVAIGNEVKQDLINAGIGSAKQYKVFFPGLPTPHTAGKAELRQKLGLDAAKIYCTFVGRLTQIKRPDRLLDIASAMQARGVALEFLVAGEGELFAQSQTRAKSENLPVTFLGWRKDIDELFAASDIAILTSDNEGIPLTLIQAAQAGLPIIAPKVGSISDIVENDVTGFLTSPAPGAMASALSALATDEKLRIQLGGAGEKRASELFS
;
A
#
# COMPACT_ATOMS: atom_id res chain seq x y z
N MET A 1 -14.54 10.37 34.97
CA MET A 1 -14.08 10.32 33.59
C MET A 1 -14.75 9.12 32.95
N ALA A 2 -15.30 9.23 31.75
CA ALA A 2 -15.85 8.07 31.04
C ALA A 2 -14.74 7.02 30.81
N GLU A 3 -15.09 5.75 30.91
CA GLU A 3 -14.15 4.65 30.65
C GLU A 3 -13.77 4.69 29.17
N ARG A 4 -12.46 4.64 28.88
CA ARG A 4 -11.97 4.68 27.48
C ARG A 4 -12.26 3.35 26.78
N ILE A 5 -12.62 3.43 25.51
CA ILE A 5 -12.81 2.25 24.66
C ILE A 5 -11.45 1.60 24.38
N LYS A 6 -11.32 0.33 24.71
CA LYS A 6 -10.08 -0.44 24.53
C LYS A 6 -10.01 -1.06 23.13
N VAL A 7 -9.06 -0.61 22.33
CA VAL A 7 -8.87 -1.06 20.95
C VAL A 7 -7.58 -1.87 20.83
N MET A 8 -7.69 -3.10 20.32
CA MET A 8 -6.56 -3.97 20.03
C MET A 8 -6.38 -4.10 18.53
N GLN A 9 -5.31 -3.52 17.98
CA GLN A 9 -4.90 -3.69 16.58
C GLN A 9 -4.00 -4.94 16.47
N ILE A 10 -4.28 -5.84 15.53
CA ILE A 10 -3.50 -7.06 15.34
C ILE A 10 -3.06 -7.16 13.87
N ILE A 11 -1.76 -7.13 13.63
CA ILE A 11 -1.15 -7.29 12.30
C ILE A 11 -0.06 -8.36 12.34
N ALA A 12 0.15 -9.09 11.25
CA ALA A 12 1.13 -10.19 11.24
C ALA A 12 2.57 -9.69 11.47
N ARG A 13 2.94 -8.60 10.83
CA ARG A 13 4.22 -7.90 11.00
C ARG A 13 4.13 -6.46 10.49
N MET A 14 4.99 -5.61 10.99
CA MET A 14 5.09 -4.19 10.61
C MET A 14 6.24 -3.97 9.61
N ASN A 15 6.32 -4.82 8.56
CA ASN A 15 7.32 -4.60 7.52
C ASN A 15 6.98 -3.37 6.67
N VAL A 16 8.00 -2.66 6.20
CA VAL A 16 7.83 -1.46 5.36
C VAL A 16 6.91 -1.76 4.18
N GLY A 17 5.74 -1.10 4.15
CA GLY A 17 4.69 -1.29 3.14
C GLY A 17 3.35 -0.73 3.58
N GLY A 18 2.40 -0.66 2.65
CA GLY A 18 1.08 -0.04 2.85
C GLY A 18 0.33 -0.44 4.12
N PRO A 19 0.20 -1.73 4.45
CA PRO A 19 -0.51 -2.13 5.67
C PRO A 19 0.10 -1.59 6.96
N ALA A 20 1.43 -1.53 7.06
CA ALA A 20 2.12 -0.98 8.24
C ALA A 20 1.89 0.52 8.39
N VAL A 21 1.95 1.26 7.27
CA VAL A 21 1.63 2.71 7.26
C VAL A 21 0.20 2.94 7.74
N ILE A 22 -0.78 2.23 7.18
CA ILE A 22 -2.19 2.38 7.54
C ILE A 22 -2.42 2.07 9.03
N VAL A 23 -1.82 1.01 9.56
CA VAL A 23 -1.95 0.67 10.99
C VAL A 23 -1.30 1.72 11.87
N ALA A 24 -0.13 2.25 11.48
CA ALA A 24 0.53 3.33 12.22
C ALA A 24 -0.32 4.60 12.26
N GLU A 25 -0.91 4.99 11.13
CA GLU A 25 -1.80 6.17 11.09
C GLU A 25 -3.10 5.93 11.91
N LEU A 26 -3.65 4.72 11.92
CA LEU A 26 -4.77 4.38 12.82
C LEU A 26 -4.37 4.49 14.30
N MET A 27 -3.15 4.08 14.67
CA MET A 27 -2.64 4.21 16.05
C MET A 27 -2.44 5.67 16.46
N ARG A 28 -2.08 6.55 15.52
CA ARG A 28 -1.89 7.99 15.76
C ARG A 28 -3.20 8.77 15.76
N GLY A 29 -4.12 8.41 14.85
CA GLY A 29 -5.33 9.17 14.56
C GLY A 29 -6.46 9.01 15.60
N LEU A 30 -6.49 7.94 16.40
CA LEU A 30 -7.51 7.77 17.42
C LEU A 30 -7.22 8.65 18.65
N ASP A 31 -8.22 9.41 19.08
CA ASP A 31 -8.14 10.29 20.25
C ASP A 31 -7.82 9.49 21.55
N LYS A 32 -6.65 9.76 22.10
CA LYS A 32 -6.16 9.10 23.33
C LYS A 32 -7.01 9.41 24.57
N GLY A 33 -7.85 10.42 24.53
CA GLY A 33 -8.82 10.74 25.59
C GLY A 33 -10.02 9.78 25.57
N GLN A 34 -10.40 9.29 24.40
CA GLN A 34 -11.54 8.40 24.21
C GLN A 34 -11.13 6.93 24.07
N PHE A 35 -9.93 6.67 23.52
CA PHE A 35 -9.45 5.33 23.19
C PHE A 35 -8.16 4.96 23.91
N GLU A 36 -8.11 3.75 24.40
CA GLU A 36 -6.89 3.09 24.90
C GLU A 36 -6.49 2.03 23.88
N GLN A 37 -5.31 2.19 23.24
CA GLN A 37 -4.89 1.32 22.14
C GLN A 37 -3.70 0.45 22.51
N VAL A 38 -3.67 -0.76 21.93
CA VAL A 38 -2.50 -1.64 21.91
C VAL A 38 -2.31 -2.20 20.52
N LEU A 39 -1.06 -2.17 20.05
CA LEU A 39 -0.64 -2.82 18.82
C LEU A 39 -0.01 -4.17 19.12
N ILE A 40 -0.53 -5.22 18.48
CA ILE A 40 0.00 -6.59 18.54
C ILE A 40 0.56 -6.94 17.17
N THR A 41 1.83 -7.34 17.13
CA THR A 41 2.50 -7.71 15.89
C THR A 41 3.47 -8.87 16.10
N GLY A 42 3.90 -9.51 15.03
CA GLY A 42 5.02 -10.44 15.04
C GLY A 42 6.34 -9.72 14.73
N TYR A 43 7.30 -10.49 14.25
CA TYR A 43 8.61 -10.01 13.82
C TYR A 43 8.67 -9.99 12.30
N CYS A 44 9.41 -9.04 11.75
CA CYS A 44 9.81 -9.04 10.34
C CYS A 44 10.85 -10.12 10.09
N ASP A 45 10.93 -10.62 8.86
CA ASP A 45 12.01 -11.52 8.45
C ASP A 45 13.32 -10.73 8.33
N GLU A 46 14.47 -11.38 8.42
CA GLU A 46 15.82 -10.74 8.37
C GLU A 46 16.05 -9.89 7.11
N THR A 47 15.34 -10.19 6.04
CA THR A 47 15.42 -9.47 4.76
C THR A 47 14.37 -8.34 4.63
N GLU A 48 13.57 -8.10 5.67
CA GLU A 48 12.52 -7.08 5.68
C GLU A 48 12.85 -5.99 6.70
N ALA A 49 12.81 -4.73 6.28
CA ALA A 49 12.91 -3.60 7.22
C ALA A 49 11.63 -3.51 8.06
N ASP A 50 11.77 -3.29 9.36
CA ASP A 50 10.64 -3.10 10.28
C ASP A 50 10.25 -1.63 10.32
N TYR A 51 9.01 -1.34 9.99
CA TYR A 51 8.48 0.03 9.93
C TYR A 51 8.48 0.73 11.30
N LEU A 52 8.33 -0.03 12.40
CA LEU A 52 8.39 0.53 13.76
C LEU A 52 9.79 0.98 14.12
N ASP A 53 10.82 0.28 13.65
CA ASP A 53 12.21 0.61 13.96
C ASP A 53 12.74 1.73 13.05
N GLU A 54 12.24 1.79 11.80
CA GLU A 54 12.76 2.69 10.77
C GLU A 54 11.99 4.03 10.68
N VAL A 55 10.68 4.03 10.88
CA VAL A 55 9.82 5.18 10.60
C VAL A 55 8.88 5.53 11.74
N ALA A 56 8.17 4.54 12.30
CA ALA A 56 7.13 4.74 13.32
C ALA A 56 7.66 4.43 14.73
N THR A 57 8.80 5.00 15.10
CA THR A 57 9.50 4.78 16.37
C THR A 57 8.74 5.31 17.60
N ASP A 58 7.72 6.14 17.36
CA ASP A 58 6.77 6.66 18.36
C ASP A 58 5.70 5.64 18.79
N ILE A 59 5.56 4.51 18.06
CA ILE A 59 4.54 3.50 18.30
C ILE A 59 5.13 2.29 19.01
N SER A 60 4.64 2.02 20.21
CA SER A 60 4.99 0.81 20.95
C SER A 60 4.10 -0.37 20.54
N ALA A 61 4.70 -1.55 20.39
CA ALA A 61 3.97 -2.76 20.05
C ALA A 61 4.35 -3.95 20.95
N THR A 62 3.37 -4.80 21.24
CA THR A 62 3.61 -6.12 21.84
C THR A 62 3.88 -7.13 20.73
N ARG A 63 5.09 -7.70 20.71
CA ARG A 63 5.49 -8.68 19.71
C ARG A 63 5.18 -10.09 20.17
N ILE A 64 4.54 -10.87 19.29
CA ILE A 64 4.20 -12.28 19.54
C ILE A 64 5.01 -13.16 18.57
N ALA A 65 5.85 -14.01 19.10
CA ALA A 65 6.63 -14.96 18.30
C ALA A 65 5.69 -15.93 17.56
N GLY A 66 6.00 -16.17 16.28
CA GLY A 66 5.18 -16.98 15.38
C GLY A 66 4.11 -16.20 14.61
N LEU A 67 3.77 -14.98 15.02
CA LEU A 67 2.89 -14.09 14.27
C LEU A 67 3.72 -13.32 13.23
N GLY A 68 4.15 -13.99 12.17
CA GLY A 68 4.99 -13.41 11.12
C GLY A 68 4.48 -13.81 9.73
N ARG A 69 5.35 -13.73 8.71
CA ARG A 69 4.99 -14.06 7.32
C ARG A 69 4.79 -15.55 7.10
N SER A 70 5.75 -16.34 7.55
CA SER A 70 5.81 -17.77 7.27
C SER A 70 4.71 -18.54 7.99
N VAL A 71 4.13 -19.52 7.31
CA VAL A 71 3.15 -20.44 7.87
C VAL A 71 3.90 -21.65 8.46
N SER A 72 3.78 -21.83 9.78
CA SER A 72 4.39 -22.93 10.51
C SER A 72 3.41 -23.41 11.59
N PRO A 73 2.90 -24.65 11.54
CA PRO A 73 1.85 -25.09 12.44
C PRO A 73 2.17 -24.91 13.93
N LEU A 74 3.39 -25.23 14.34
CA LEU A 74 3.80 -25.07 15.75
C LEU A 74 3.96 -23.60 16.16
N ALA A 75 4.55 -22.76 15.28
CA ALA A 75 4.69 -21.34 15.53
C ALA A 75 3.33 -20.64 15.52
N ASP A 76 2.44 -21.02 14.60
CA ASP A 76 1.08 -20.50 14.50
C ASP A 76 0.24 -20.86 15.73
N LEU A 77 0.38 -22.08 16.25
CA LEU A 77 -0.27 -22.49 17.49
C LEU A 77 0.24 -21.70 18.70
N LYS A 78 1.57 -21.47 18.79
CA LYS A 78 2.18 -20.62 19.81
C LYS A 78 1.66 -19.19 19.74
N ALA A 79 1.62 -18.61 18.53
CA ALA A 79 1.08 -17.28 18.30
C ALA A 79 -0.40 -17.20 18.68
N PHE A 80 -1.20 -18.19 18.33
CA PHE A 80 -2.61 -18.28 18.68
C PHE A 80 -2.86 -18.24 20.20
N PHE A 81 -2.13 -19.03 20.99
CA PHE A 81 -2.24 -18.99 22.45
C PHE A 81 -1.70 -17.69 23.04
N GLY A 82 -0.67 -17.11 22.43
CA GLY A 82 -0.18 -15.77 22.77
C GLY A 82 -1.25 -14.71 22.60
N LEU A 83 -1.97 -14.73 21.48
CA LEU A 83 -3.11 -13.84 21.22
C LEU A 83 -4.23 -14.03 22.23
N ILE A 84 -4.61 -15.28 22.55
CA ILE A 84 -5.63 -15.58 23.57
C ILE A 84 -5.23 -14.97 24.94
N LYS A 85 -3.96 -15.15 25.34
CA LYS A 85 -3.44 -14.59 26.60
C LYS A 85 -3.55 -13.07 26.59
N THR A 86 -3.09 -12.41 25.52
CA THR A 86 -3.09 -10.95 25.41
C THR A 86 -4.52 -10.39 25.40
N ILE A 87 -5.46 -11.03 24.67
CA ILE A 87 -6.88 -10.64 24.65
C ILE A 87 -7.48 -10.73 26.07
N LYS A 88 -7.23 -11.82 26.79
CA LYS A 88 -7.74 -12.01 28.17
C LYS A 88 -7.16 -10.99 29.16
N THR A 89 -5.90 -10.58 28.97
CA THR A 89 -5.23 -9.62 29.83
C THR A 89 -5.68 -8.19 29.57
N PHE A 90 -5.71 -7.77 28.31
CA PHE A 90 -6.08 -6.40 27.92
C PHE A 90 -7.58 -6.16 27.95
N LYS A 91 -8.41 -7.20 27.72
CA LYS A 91 -9.88 -7.16 27.67
C LYS A 91 -10.39 -6.07 26.73
N PRO A 92 -10.09 -6.16 25.44
CA PRO A 92 -10.47 -5.14 24.46
C PRO A 92 -11.98 -5.09 24.22
N ASP A 93 -12.51 -3.89 24.00
CA ASP A 93 -13.87 -3.67 23.49
C ASP A 93 -13.94 -3.84 21.97
N VAL A 94 -12.82 -3.54 21.28
CA VAL A 94 -12.68 -3.69 19.84
C VAL A 94 -11.41 -4.47 19.52
N ILE A 95 -11.54 -5.50 18.70
CA ILE A 95 -10.42 -6.25 18.12
C ILE A 95 -10.43 -6.03 16.61
N HIS A 96 -9.41 -5.33 16.12
CA HIS A 96 -9.24 -5.01 14.72
C HIS A 96 -8.04 -5.76 14.15
N THR A 97 -8.28 -6.63 13.20
CA THR A 97 -7.26 -7.50 12.59
C THR A 97 -6.92 -7.04 11.18
N HIS A 98 -5.63 -7.16 10.81
CA HIS A 98 -5.08 -6.76 9.52
C HIS A 98 -4.25 -7.89 8.94
N THR A 99 -4.17 -7.97 7.61
CA THR A 99 -3.43 -9.00 6.85
C THR A 99 -3.94 -10.43 7.04
N ALA A 100 -3.56 -11.35 6.15
CA ALA A 100 -4.15 -12.68 6.08
C ALA A 100 -3.92 -13.52 7.35
N LYS A 101 -2.65 -13.71 7.76
CA LYS A 101 -2.31 -14.58 8.89
C LYS A 101 -2.85 -14.05 10.22
N ALA A 102 -2.62 -12.76 10.50
CA ALA A 102 -3.16 -12.14 11.72
C ALA A 102 -4.69 -12.05 11.67
N GLY A 103 -5.26 -11.89 10.47
CA GLY A 103 -6.70 -11.98 10.24
C GLY A 103 -7.29 -13.32 10.65
N VAL A 104 -6.65 -14.43 10.29
CA VAL A 104 -7.11 -15.76 10.67
C VAL A 104 -6.90 -16.02 12.17
N LEU A 105 -5.65 -15.91 12.64
CA LEU A 105 -5.33 -16.24 14.03
C LEU A 105 -5.98 -15.27 15.02
N GLY A 106 -6.00 -13.97 14.73
CA GLY A 106 -6.59 -12.95 15.57
C GLY A 106 -8.11 -13.08 15.68
N ARG A 107 -8.82 -13.32 14.56
CA ARG A 107 -10.27 -13.55 14.60
C ARG A 107 -10.64 -14.83 15.32
N LEU A 108 -9.91 -15.95 15.10
CA LEU A 108 -10.13 -17.19 15.85
C LEU A 108 -9.88 -17.00 17.35
N ALA A 109 -8.78 -16.36 17.72
CA ALA A 109 -8.48 -16.06 19.13
C ALA A 109 -9.56 -15.16 19.77
N SER A 110 -10.06 -14.17 19.01
CA SER A 110 -11.11 -13.26 19.46
C SER A 110 -12.46 -13.96 19.66
N ILE A 111 -12.79 -14.96 18.85
CA ILE A 111 -14.01 -15.77 19.03
C ILE A 111 -13.97 -16.53 20.34
N ILE A 112 -12.79 -17.03 20.74
CA ILE A 112 -12.61 -17.83 21.95
C ILE A 112 -12.46 -16.96 23.21
N ALA A 113 -11.68 -15.90 23.13
CA ALA A 113 -11.25 -15.12 24.29
C ALA A 113 -11.84 -13.71 24.37
N GLY A 114 -12.26 -13.14 23.25
CA GLY A 114 -12.76 -11.75 23.15
C GLY A 114 -14.29 -11.69 23.31
N ARG A 115 -14.82 -12.22 24.42
CA ARG A 115 -16.27 -12.20 24.69
C ARG A 115 -16.78 -10.75 24.77
N GLY A 116 -17.78 -10.42 23.94
CA GLY A 116 -18.38 -9.08 23.88
C GLY A 116 -17.60 -8.07 23.01
N ALA A 117 -16.36 -8.37 22.61
CA ALA A 117 -15.59 -7.46 21.77
C ALA A 117 -16.16 -7.36 20.34
N THR A 118 -16.23 -6.14 19.83
CA THR A 118 -16.52 -5.89 18.42
C THR A 118 -15.34 -6.34 17.55
N ARG A 119 -15.58 -7.24 16.61
CA ARG A 119 -14.57 -7.76 15.69
C ARG A 119 -14.62 -7.01 14.37
N ILE A 120 -13.47 -6.45 13.98
CA ILE A 120 -13.27 -5.75 12.71
C ILE A 120 -12.12 -6.45 11.98
N HIS A 121 -12.22 -6.56 10.67
CA HIS A 121 -11.11 -7.05 9.84
C HIS A 121 -10.94 -6.17 8.61
N THR A 122 -9.70 -5.71 8.35
CA THR A 122 -9.34 -4.94 7.16
C THR A 122 -8.61 -5.81 6.14
N PHE A 123 -9.15 -5.84 4.93
CA PHE A 123 -8.51 -6.39 3.75
C PHE A 123 -7.68 -5.30 3.05
N HIS A 124 -6.35 -5.46 3.03
CA HIS A 124 -5.40 -4.49 2.47
C HIS A 124 -5.09 -4.71 0.98
N GLY A 125 -5.82 -5.57 0.29
CA GLY A 125 -5.65 -5.85 -1.13
C GLY A 125 -6.34 -7.14 -1.55
N HIS A 126 -6.14 -7.49 -2.81
CA HIS A 126 -6.75 -8.68 -3.42
C HIS A 126 -6.03 -9.95 -2.96
N LEU A 127 -6.65 -10.71 -2.05
CA LEU A 127 -6.17 -12.03 -1.63
C LEU A 127 -6.39 -13.11 -2.68
N LEU A 128 -7.25 -12.86 -3.67
CA LEU A 128 -7.83 -13.88 -4.54
C LEU A 128 -7.12 -14.01 -5.89
N HIS A 129 -6.32 -13.02 -6.30
CA HIS A 129 -5.71 -12.97 -7.62
C HIS A 129 -4.18 -13.04 -7.55
N GLY A 130 -3.60 -14.04 -8.22
CA GLY A 130 -2.16 -14.11 -8.48
C GLY A 130 -1.25 -14.62 -7.36
N TYR A 131 -1.79 -14.95 -6.16
CA TYR A 131 -0.95 -15.38 -5.03
C TYR A 131 -0.92 -16.89 -4.79
N PHE A 132 -1.95 -17.64 -5.19
CA PHE A 132 -2.10 -19.05 -4.84
C PHE A 132 -2.59 -19.91 -6.02
N SER A 133 -2.30 -21.21 -5.97
CA SER A 133 -2.95 -22.19 -6.86
C SER A 133 -4.45 -22.27 -6.56
N SER A 134 -5.25 -22.72 -7.53
CA SER A 134 -6.72 -22.81 -7.45
C SER A 134 -7.22 -23.51 -6.17
N PHE A 135 -6.56 -24.60 -5.78
CA PHE A 135 -6.93 -25.35 -4.57
C PHE A 135 -6.67 -24.53 -3.29
N LYS A 136 -5.51 -23.89 -3.18
CA LYS A 136 -5.18 -23.04 -2.02
C LYS A 136 -6.10 -21.85 -1.93
N THR A 137 -6.45 -21.24 -3.06
CA THR A 137 -7.41 -20.14 -3.14
C THR A 137 -8.78 -20.54 -2.61
N SER A 138 -9.30 -21.72 -3.01
CA SER A 138 -10.58 -22.24 -2.52
C SER A 138 -10.58 -22.46 -1.00
N LEU A 139 -9.49 -22.98 -0.44
CA LEU A 139 -9.35 -23.17 1.01
C LEU A 139 -9.33 -21.82 1.75
N VAL A 140 -8.58 -20.84 1.24
CA VAL A 140 -8.53 -19.47 1.80
C VAL A 140 -9.93 -18.85 1.78
N ILE A 141 -10.66 -18.96 0.66
CA ILE A 141 -12.04 -18.45 0.55
C ILE A 141 -12.96 -19.12 1.58
N ALA A 142 -12.86 -20.44 1.78
CA ALA A 142 -13.69 -21.16 2.75
C ALA A 142 -13.41 -20.69 4.19
N ILE A 143 -12.14 -20.51 4.55
CA ILE A 143 -11.73 -20.00 5.86
C ILE A 143 -12.24 -18.55 6.04
N GLU A 144 -12.07 -17.69 5.04
CA GLU A 144 -12.53 -16.32 5.09
C GLU A 144 -14.06 -16.20 5.20
N LYS A 145 -14.84 -17.04 4.51
CA LYS A 145 -16.30 -17.12 4.66
C LYS A 145 -16.71 -17.46 6.09
N PHE A 146 -16.06 -18.46 6.69
CA PHE A 146 -16.31 -18.85 8.06
C PHE A 146 -16.02 -17.73 9.05
N LEU A 147 -14.89 -17.02 8.87
CA LEU A 147 -14.48 -15.93 9.73
C LEU A 147 -15.32 -14.68 9.52
N ALA A 148 -15.66 -14.36 8.27
CA ALA A 148 -16.52 -13.23 7.93
C ALA A 148 -17.91 -13.34 8.60
N ALA A 149 -18.50 -14.54 8.61
CA ALA A 149 -19.79 -14.80 9.30
C ALA A 149 -19.74 -14.52 10.82
N ARG A 150 -18.55 -14.40 11.41
CA ARG A 150 -18.30 -14.15 12.84
C ARG A 150 -17.62 -12.81 13.11
N THR A 151 -17.47 -11.99 12.09
CA THR A 151 -16.88 -10.64 12.16
C THR A 151 -18.00 -9.62 12.04
N HIS A 152 -18.01 -8.59 12.88
CA HIS A 152 -19.08 -7.58 12.87
C HIS A 152 -18.95 -6.63 11.70
N PHE A 153 -17.73 -6.17 11.43
CA PHE A 153 -17.44 -5.26 10.31
C PHE A 153 -16.25 -5.75 9.50
N LEU A 154 -16.41 -5.72 8.19
CA LEU A 154 -15.35 -5.97 7.22
C LEU A 154 -14.99 -4.64 6.56
N VAL A 155 -13.72 -4.32 6.56
CA VAL A 155 -13.20 -3.10 5.94
C VAL A 155 -12.44 -3.47 4.69
N ALA A 156 -12.79 -2.85 3.58
CA ALA A 156 -12.01 -2.88 2.35
C ALA A 156 -11.36 -1.52 2.13
N ILE A 157 -10.10 -1.51 1.72
CA ILE A 157 -9.38 -0.26 1.46
C ILE A 157 -9.73 0.36 0.10
N GLY A 158 -10.54 -0.31 -0.73
CA GLY A 158 -11.00 0.16 -2.04
C GLY A 158 -12.28 -0.53 -2.48
N ASN A 159 -12.97 0.09 -3.45
CA ASN A 159 -14.26 -0.40 -3.93
C ASN A 159 -14.14 -1.71 -4.69
N GLU A 160 -13.10 -1.88 -5.52
CA GLU A 160 -12.88 -3.12 -6.27
C GLU A 160 -12.53 -4.28 -5.34
N VAL A 161 -11.67 -4.04 -4.33
CA VAL A 161 -11.38 -5.03 -3.27
C VAL A 161 -12.67 -5.49 -2.59
N LYS A 162 -13.56 -4.57 -2.21
CA LYS A 162 -14.87 -4.91 -1.64
C LYS A 162 -15.69 -5.79 -2.58
N GLN A 163 -15.78 -5.41 -3.86
CA GLN A 163 -16.59 -6.12 -4.83
C GLN A 163 -16.09 -7.54 -5.08
N ASP A 164 -14.79 -7.72 -5.20
CA ASP A 164 -14.16 -9.04 -5.37
C ASP A 164 -14.42 -9.96 -4.20
N LEU A 165 -14.31 -9.44 -2.98
CA LEU A 165 -14.60 -10.22 -1.77
C LEU A 165 -16.07 -10.65 -1.69
N ILE A 166 -17.00 -9.75 -2.04
CA ILE A 166 -18.43 -10.05 -2.11
C ILE A 166 -18.70 -11.09 -3.20
N ASN A 167 -18.12 -10.95 -4.38
CA ASN A 167 -18.26 -11.89 -5.49
C ASN A 167 -17.73 -13.29 -5.14
N ALA A 168 -16.66 -13.36 -4.33
CA ALA A 168 -16.16 -14.61 -3.77
C ALA A 168 -17.05 -15.19 -2.65
N GLY A 169 -18.08 -14.48 -2.21
CA GLY A 169 -19.01 -14.85 -1.14
C GLY A 169 -18.40 -14.71 0.26
N ILE A 170 -17.40 -13.84 0.42
CA ILE A 170 -16.79 -13.52 1.72
C ILE A 170 -17.58 -12.37 2.34
N GLY A 171 -18.36 -12.65 3.37
CA GLY A 171 -19.22 -11.68 4.03
C GLY A 171 -20.42 -11.24 3.19
N SER A 172 -21.08 -10.18 3.62
CA SER A 172 -22.24 -9.57 2.94
C SER A 172 -22.00 -8.09 2.70
N ALA A 173 -22.67 -7.51 1.70
CA ALA A 173 -22.54 -6.09 1.37
C ALA A 173 -22.81 -5.15 2.56
N LYS A 174 -23.69 -5.55 3.50
CA LYS A 174 -24.04 -4.78 4.70
C LYS A 174 -22.92 -4.76 5.74
N GLN A 175 -22.04 -5.78 5.77
CA GLN A 175 -20.90 -5.86 6.68
C GLN A 175 -19.74 -4.98 6.23
N TYR A 176 -19.63 -4.71 4.90
CA TYR A 176 -18.52 -3.97 4.35
C TYR A 176 -18.66 -2.47 4.52
N LYS A 177 -17.56 -1.87 5.01
CA LYS A 177 -17.27 -0.44 4.88
C LYS A 177 -16.05 -0.28 3.99
N VAL A 178 -16.07 0.71 3.11
CA VAL A 178 -14.87 1.12 2.36
C VAL A 178 -14.30 2.31 3.09
N PHE A 179 -13.06 2.18 3.54
CA PHE A 179 -12.29 3.28 4.10
C PHE A 179 -11.01 3.40 3.31
N PHE A 180 -10.88 4.50 2.60
CA PHE A 180 -9.65 4.84 1.92
C PHE A 180 -8.57 5.17 2.94
N PRO A 181 -7.30 4.78 2.69
CA PRO A 181 -6.20 5.16 3.55
C PRO A 181 -6.04 6.68 3.59
N GLY A 182 -6.17 7.29 4.75
CA GLY A 182 -5.77 8.69 4.97
C GLY A 182 -4.26 8.76 5.13
N LEU A 183 -3.62 9.72 4.46
CA LEU A 183 -2.23 10.06 4.65
C LEU A 183 -2.13 11.55 5.00
N PRO A 184 -1.23 11.94 5.93
CA PRO A 184 -1.01 13.35 6.19
C PRO A 184 -0.54 14.04 4.91
N THR A 185 -1.06 15.25 4.65
CA THR A 185 -0.57 16.06 3.54
C THR A 185 0.84 16.54 3.88
N PRO A 186 1.86 16.21 3.09
CA PRO A 186 3.22 16.59 3.40
C PRO A 186 3.44 18.09 3.17
N HIS A 187 4.18 18.71 4.08
CA HIS A 187 4.72 20.04 3.87
C HIS A 187 6.10 19.90 3.24
N THR A 188 6.22 20.15 1.95
CA THR A 188 7.49 20.09 1.23
C THR A 188 7.98 21.48 0.83
N ALA A 189 9.30 21.60 0.63
CA ALA A 189 9.90 22.78 0.02
C ALA A 189 9.48 22.91 -1.45
N GLY A 190 9.77 24.06 -2.06
CA GLY A 190 9.46 24.29 -3.47
C GLY A 190 10.23 23.33 -4.39
N LYS A 191 9.64 23.00 -5.55
CA LYS A 191 10.20 22.06 -6.53
C LYS A 191 11.65 22.35 -6.93
N ALA A 192 11.99 23.61 -7.14
CA ALA A 192 13.34 24.02 -7.53
C ALA A 192 14.37 23.74 -6.43
N GLU A 193 14.03 24.03 -5.17
CA GLU A 193 14.86 23.76 -4.01
C GLU A 193 15.07 22.26 -3.81
N LEU A 194 14.00 21.46 -3.95
CA LEU A 194 14.08 20.01 -3.83
C LEU A 194 14.91 19.37 -4.94
N ARG A 195 14.80 19.88 -6.18
CA ARG A 195 15.67 19.42 -7.27
C ARG A 195 17.14 19.70 -6.98
N GLN A 196 17.46 20.88 -6.48
CA GLN A 196 18.83 21.21 -6.07
C GLN A 196 19.31 20.28 -4.95
N LYS A 197 18.50 20.08 -3.91
CA LYS A 197 18.79 19.15 -2.79
C LYS A 197 19.05 17.72 -3.26
N LEU A 198 18.28 17.24 -4.24
CA LEU A 198 18.36 15.89 -4.78
C LEU A 198 19.37 15.75 -5.92
N GLY A 199 20.04 16.82 -6.33
CA GLY A 199 20.99 16.82 -7.45
C GLY A 199 20.33 16.61 -8.81
N LEU A 200 19.06 16.97 -8.96
CA LEU A 200 18.27 16.84 -10.18
C LEU A 200 18.41 18.10 -11.06
N ASP A 201 18.51 17.90 -12.36
CA ASP A 201 18.58 18.99 -13.34
C ASP A 201 17.20 19.69 -13.45
N ALA A 202 17.19 21.01 -13.26
CA ALA A 202 15.98 21.82 -13.33
C ALA A 202 15.28 21.80 -14.69
N ALA A 203 16.02 21.58 -15.78
CA ALA A 203 15.52 21.59 -17.15
C ALA A 203 14.93 20.24 -17.61
N LYS A 204 15.15 19.16 -16.87
CA LYS A 204 14.67 17.82 -17.23
C LYS A 204 13.26 17.55 -16.72
N ILE A 205 12.58 16.63 -17.41
CA ILE A 205 11.29 16.06 -16.97
C ILE A 205 11.57 14.75 -16.25
N TYR A 206 11.03 14.60 -15.05
CA TYR A 206 11.20 13.40 -14.22
C TYR A 206 9.89 12.62 -14.09
N CYS A 207 9.92 11.34 -14.52
CA CYS A 207 8.88 10.38 -14.30
C CYS A 207 9.28 9.43 -13.17
N THR A 208 8.54 9.44 -12.07
CA THR A 208 8.96 8.76 -10.85
C THR A 208 8.10 7.53 -10.57
N PHE A 209 8.76 6.39 -10.38
CA PHE A 209 8.21 5.15 -9.87
C PHE A 209 8.65 4.95 -8.42
N VAL A 210 7.69 4.65 -7.54
CA VAL A 210 7.97 4.29 -6.15
C VAL A 210 7.31 2.97 -5.81
N GLY A 211 8.11 1.98 -5.42
CA GLY A 211 7.58 0.69 -5.04
C GLY A 211 8.65 -0.40 -4.96
N ARG A 212 8.32 -1.54 -4.34
CA ARG A 212 9.24 -2.68 -4.30
C ARG A 212 9.44 -3.25 -5.71
N LEU A 213 10.67 -3.52 -6.10
CA LEU A 213 10.99 -4.12 -7.39
C LEU A 213 10.79 -5.64 -7.31
N THR A 214 9.54 -6.06 -7.46
CA THR A 214 9.06 -7.44 -7.41
C THR A 214 8.29 -7.79 -8.67
N GLN A 215 8.06 -9.09 -8.90
CA GLN A 215 7.34 -9.56 -10.09
C GLN A 215 5.98 -8.90 -10.28
N ILE A 216 5.22 -8.66 -9.21
CA ILE A 216 3.89 -8.06 -9.28
C ILE A 216 3.93 -6.56 -9.61
N LYS A 217 5.03 -5.86 -9.28
CA LYS A 217 5.23 -4.44 -9.58
C LYS A 217 5.76 -4.18 -10.98
N ARG A 218 6.22 -5.24 -11.67
CA ARG A 218 6.61 -5.22 -13.07
C ARG A 218 7.67 -4.16 -13.42
N PRO A 219 8.85 -4.16 -12.75
CA PRO A 219 9.94 -3.26 -13.14
C PRO A 219 10.43 -3.51 -14.58
N ASP A 220 10.28 -4.73 -15.12
CA ASP A 220 10.51 -5.05 -16.52
C ASP A 220 9.64 -4.19 -17.45
N ARG A 221 8.35 -4.04 -17.14
CA ARG A 221 7.42 -3.17 -17.90
C ARG A 221 7.86 -1.70 -17.85
N LEU A 222 8.35 -1.22 -16.71
CA LEU A 222 8.89 0.14 -16.60
C LEU A 222 10.06 0.35 -17.56
N LEU A 223 10.99 -0.61 -17.64
CA LEU A 223 12.13 -0.54 -18.56
C LEU A 223 11.70 -0.63 -20.04
N ASP A 224 10.69 -1.43 -20.36
CA ASP A 224 10.11 -1.45 -21.70
C ASP A 224 9.50 -0.09 -22.08
N ILE A 225 8.84 0.59 -21.13
CA ILE A 225 8.32 1.95 -21.34
C ILE A 225 9.48 2.94 -21.55
N ALA A 226 10.53 2.85 -20.73
CA ALA A 226 11.71 3.72 -20.88
C ALA A 226 12.38 3.53 -22.25
N SER A 227 12.53 2.29 -22.71
CA SER A 227 13.04 1.97 -24.05
C SER A 227 12.14 2.54 -25.15
N ALA A 228 10.83 2.41 -25.02
CA ALA A 228 9.87 2.97 -25.96
C ALA A 228 9.91 4.51 -26.01
N MET A 229 10.11 5.18 -24.89
CA MET A 229 10.26 6.64 -24.83
C MET A 229 11.56 7.10 -25.49
N GLN A 230 12.67 6.40 -25.23
CA GLN A 230 13.94 6.66 -25.88
C GLN A 230 13.87 6.50 -27.40
N ALA A 231 13.22 5.41 -27.86
CA ALA A 231 13.00 5.17 -29.29
C ALA A 231 12.14 6.25 -29.98
N ARG A 232 11.26 6.91 -29.24
CA ARG A 232 10.44 8.05 -29.71
C ARG A 232 11.17 9.39 -29.69
N GLY A 233 12.38 9.44 -29.13
CA GLY A 233 13.14 10.68 -28.97
C GLY A 233 12.54 11.65 -27.95
N VAL A 234 11.70 11.19 -27.01
CA VAL A 234 11.11 12.03 -25.98
C VAL A 234 12.07 12.13 -24.81
N ALA A 235 12.53 13.34 -24.54
CA ALA A 235 13.50 13.61 -23.46
C ALA A 235 12.81 13.59 -22.09
N LEU A 236 13.04 12.53 -21.32
CA LEU A 236 12.67 12.46 -19.90
C LEU A 236 13.58 11.46 -19.16
N GLU A 237 13.65 11.61 -17.85
CA GLU A 237 14.40 10.72 -16.97
C GLU A 237 13.45 9.96 -16.05
N PHE A 238 13.73 8.68 -15.83
CA PHE A 238 12.98 7.89 -14.85
C PHE A 238 13.74 7.84 -13.53
N LEU A 239 13.04 8.15 -12.45
CA LEU A 239 13.52 7.95 -11.08
C LEU A 239 12.82 6.74 -10.49
N VAL A 240 13.59 5.76 -10.02
CA VAL A 240 13.06 4.49 -9.48
C VAL A 240 13.48 4.37 -8.01
N ALA A 241 12.54 4.59 -7.10
CA ALA A 241 12.75 4.48 -5.67
C ALA A 241 12.14 3.17 -5.14
N GLY A 242 12.95 2.39 -4.46
CA GLY A 242 12.60 1.12 -3.86
C GLY A 242 13.65 0.04 -4.13
N GLU A 243 13.53 -1.06 -3.40
CA GLU A 243 14.37 -2.24 -3.52
C GLU A 243 13.49 -3.49 -3.70
N GLY A 244 14.09 -4.63 -3.91
CA GLY A 244 13.39 -5.91 -4.07
C GLY A 244 14.19 -6.91 -4.87
N GLU A 245 13.63 -8.11 -5.03
CA GLU A 245 14.31 -9.24 -5.67
C GLU A 245 14.74 -8.98 -7.13
N LEU A 246 14.07 -8.04 -7.81
CA LEU A 246 14.37 -7.68 -9.20
C LEU A 246 15.23 -6.41 -9.33
N PHE A 247 15.69 -5.81 -8.23
CA PHE A 247 16.48 -4.57 -8.26
C PHE A 247 17.75 -4.70 -9.10
N ALA A 248 18.62 -5.65 -8.76
CA ALA A 248 19.90 -5.84 -9.43
C ALA A 248 19.74 -6.20 -10.92
N GLN A 249 18.76 -7.06 -11.23
CA GLN A 249 18.45 -7.42 -12.61
C GLN A 249 17.97 -6.20 -13.42
N SER A 250 17.07 -5.40 -12.85
CA SER A 250 16.54 -4.20 -13.50
C SER A 250 17.63 -3.15 -13.74
N GLN A 251 18.52 -2.94 -12.76
CA GLN A 251 19.64 -2.02 -12.89
C GLN A 251 20.63 -2.46 -13.97
N THR A 252 20.93 -3.77 -14.02
CA THR A 252 21.82 -4.35 -15.04
C THR A 252 21.24 -4.15 -16.44
N ARG A 253 19.92 -4.43 -16.63
CA ARG A 253 19.23 -4.24 -17.89
C ARG A 253 19.23 -2.76 -18.32
N ALA A 254 18.85 -1.85 -17.42
CA ALA A 254 18.83 -0.42 -17.75
C ALA A 254 20.19 0.09 -18.19
N LYS A 255 21.27 -0.37 -17.54
CA LYS A 255 22.66 -0.02 -17.91
C LYS A 255 23.04 -0.61 -19.28
N SER A 256 22.74 -1.89 -19.55
CA SER A 256 23.11 -2.54 -20.80
C SER A 256 22.36 -1.96 -22.02
N GLU A 257 21.13 -1.51 -21.83
CA GLU A 257 20.29 -0.86 -22.87
C GLU A 257 20.48 0.66 -22.89
N ASN A 258 21.33 1.22 -22.03
CA ASN A 258 21.59 2.67 -21.89
C ASN A 258 20.30 3.48 -21.72
N LEU A 259 19.37 2.99 -20.88
CA LEU A 259 18.08 3.63 -20.63
C LEU A 259 18.23 4.83 -19.68
N PRO A 260 17.42 5.89 -19.85
CA PRO A 260 17.41 7.07 -18.99
C PRO A 260 16.71 6.77 -17.63
N VAL A 261 17.26 5.83 -16.86
CA VAL A 261 16.67 5.34 -15.60
C VAL A 261 17.71 5.42 -14.49
N THR A 262 17.37 6.14 -13.42
CA THR A 262 18.17 6.25 -12.21
C THR A 262 17.51 5.46 -11.07
N PHE A 263 18.22 4.46 -10.57
CA PHE A 263 17.79 3.66 -9.41
C PHE A 263 18.29 4.30 -8.11
N LEU A 264 17.37 4.68 -7.24
CA LEU A 264 17.65 5.42 -6.01
C LEU A 264 17.73 4.53 -4.77
N GLY A 265 17.42 3.22 -4.92
CA GLY A 265 17.30 2.31 -3.78
C GLY A 265 16.12 2.66 -2.87
N TRP A 266 16.15 2.17 -1.64
CA TRP A 266 15.14 2.51 -0.64
C TRP A 266 15.31 3.94 -0.14
N ARG A 267 14.18 4.67 -0.01
CA ARG A 267 14.16 6.08 0.41
C ARG A 267 13.08 6.33 1.47
N LYS A 268 13.37 7.24 2.40
CA LYS A 268 12.41 7.73 3.42
C LYS A 268 11.70 9.02 2.99
N ASP A 269 12.31 9.79 2.11
CA ASP A 269 11.88 11.11 1.65
C ASP A 269 11.04 11.06 0.37
N ILE A 270 10.10 10.12 0.31
CA ILE A 270 9.26 9.91 -0.88
C ILE A 270 8.44 11.14 -1.24
N ASP A 271 7.94 11.87 -0.25
CA ASP A 271 7.15 13.09 -0.47
C ASP A 271 7.99 14.19 -1.16
N GLU A 272 9.24 14.35 -0.73
CA GLU A 272 10.18 15.29 -1.39
C GLU A 272 10.52 14.83 -2.81
N LEU A 273 10.69 13.53 -3.02
CA LEU A 273 10.97 12.96 -4.34
C LEU A 273 9.81 13.22 -5.31
N PHE A 274 8.57 13.01 -4.87
CA PHE A 274 7.40 13.32 -5.69
C PHE A 274 7.27 14.83 -5.93
N ALA A 275 7.47 15.66 -4.92
CA ALA A 275 7.40 17.12 -5.08
C ALA A 275 8.48 17.66 -6.05
N ALA A 276 9.63 16.98 -6.21
CA ALA A 276 10.66 17.30 -7.18
C ALA A 276 10.36 16.77 -8.61
N SER A 277 9.40 15.87 -8.76
CA SER A 277 9.06 15.16 -9.99
C SER A 277 8.03 15.90 -10.86
N ASP A 278 7.72 15.37 -12.04
CA ASP A 278 6.74 15.94 -12.99
C ASP A 278 5.58 14.99 -13.27
N ILE A 279 5.83 13.67 -13.21
CA ILE A 279 4.87 12.61 -13.54
C ILE A 279 5.12 11.46 -12.57
N ALA A 280 4.06 10.82 -12.11
CA ALA A 280 4.16 9.55 -11.39
C ALA A 280 3.68 8.39 -12.25
N ILE A 281 4.38 7.26 -12.17
CA ILE A 281 4.04 6.05 -12.92
C ILE A 281 4.00 4.83 -12.02
N LEU A 282 3.03 3.95 -12.24
CA LEU A 282 2.95 2.62 -11.64
C LEU A 282 2.74 1.59 -12.73
N THR A 283 3.40 0.41 -12.61
CA THR A 283 3.42 -0.61 -13.68
C THR A 283 2.88 -1.96 -13.23
N SER A 284 2.27 -2.04 -12.08
CA SER A 284 1.85 -3.27 -11.39
C SER A 284 0.81 -4.09 -12.17
N ASP A 285 0.82 -5.40 -11.95
CA ASP A 285 -0.23 -6.31 -12.44
C ASP A 285 -1.43 -6.41 -11.49
N ASN A 286 -1.25 -6.07 -10.21
CA ASN A 286 -2.30 -6.08 -9.20
C ASN A 286 -1.98 -5.11 -8.05
N GLU A 287 -3.00 -4.40 -7.57
CA GLU A 287 -2.91 -3.47 -6.44
C GLU A 287 -4.18 -3.51 -5.58
N GLY A 288 -3.98 -3.29 -4.29
CA GLY A 288 -5.07 -2.84 -3.43
C GLY A 288 -5.35 -1.36 -3.66
N ILE A 289 -4.95 -0.53 -2.71
CA ILE A 289 -4.79 0.92 -2.92
C ILE A 289 -3.30 1.25 -2.74
N PRO A 290 -2.59 1.63 -3.81
CA PRO A 290 -1.17 1.97 -3.71
C PRO A 290 -0.98 3.34 -3.06
N LEU A 291 -0.48 3.37 -1.81
CA LEU A 291 -0.25 4.61 -1.05
C LEU A 291 0.67 5.58 -1.79
N THR A 292 1.62 5.05 -2.56
CA THR A 292 2.54 5.86 -3.36
C THR A 292 1.83 6.67 -4.44
N LEU A 293 0.69 6.20 -4.97
CA LEU A 293 -0.13 7.02 -5.87
C LEU A 293 -0.94 8.08 -5.14
N ILE A 294 -1.34 7.84 -3.88
CA ILE A 294 -1.95 8.89 -3.04
C ILE A 294 -0.92 9.99 -2.76
N GLN A 295 0.30 9.62 -2.37
CA GLN A 295 1.40 10.58 -2.16
C GLN A 295 1.73 11.38 -3.44
N ALA A 296 1.78 10.70 -4.59
CA ALA A 296 1.99 11.35 -5.88
C ALA A 296 0.87 12.35 -6.22
N ALA A 297 -0.40 11.97 -5.98
CA ALA A 297 -1.53 12.86 -6.16
C ALA A 297 -1.48 14.06 -5.20
N GLN A 298 -1.15 13.84 -3.91
CA GLN A 298 -0.95 14.92 -2.92
C GLN A 298 0.17 15.89 -3.32
N ALA A 299 1.18 15.42 -4.06
CA ALA A 299 2.24 16.24 -4.62
C ALA A 299 1.84 16.96 -5.94
N GLY A 300 0.58 16.85 -6.36
CA GLY A 300 0.08 17.49 -7.59
C GLY A 300 0.61 16.87 -8.89
N LEU A 301 1.00 15.59 -8.86
CA LEU A 301 1.51 14.91 -10.06
C LEU A 301 0.39 14.21 -10.84
N PRO A 302 0.36 14.35 -12.18
CA PRO A 302 -0.44 13.48 -13.03
C PRO A 302 0.10 12.04 -12.94
N ILE A 303 -0.81 11.08 -12.89
CA ILE A 303 -0.47 9.66 -12.66
C ILE A 303 -0.74 8.85 -13.92
N ILE A 304 0.20 7.96 -14.28
CA ILE A 304 -0.01 6.93 -15.28
C ILE A 304 0.03 5.57 -14.58
N ALA A 305 -1.03 4.79 -14.75
CA ALA A 305 -1.10 3.46 -14.17
C ALA A 305 -1.94 2.50 -15.03
N PRO A 306 -1.72 1.18 -14.95
CA PRO A 306 -2.65 0.23 -15.52
C PRO A 306 -3.96 0.22 -14.73
N LYS A 307 -5.08 -0.05 -15.42
CA LYS A 307 -6.39 -0.19 -14.77
C LYS A 307 -6.47 -1.57 -14.10
N VAL A 308 -5.91 -1.68 -12.89
CA VAL A 308 -5.91 -2.91 -12.09
C VAL A 308 -6.20 -2.60 -10.63
N GLY A 309 -6.91 -3.49 -9.96
CA GLY A 309 -7.30 -3.31 -8.57
C GLY A 309 -8.00 -1.98 -8.33
N SER A 310 -7.87 -1.45 -7.13
CA SER A 310 -8.53 -0.20 -6.74
C SER A 310 -7.78 1.08 -7.17
N ILE A 311 -6.94 1.03 -8.20
CA ILE A 311 -6.26 2.24 -8.73
C ILE A 311 -7.27 3.27 -9.23
N SER A 312 -8.42 2.84 -9.78
CA SER A 312 -9.50 3.72 -10.22
C SER A 312 -10.19 4.49 -9.07
N ASP A 313 -9.98 4.08 -7.83
CA ASP A 313 -10.42 4.86 -6.67
C ASP A 313 -9.54 6.12 -6.46
N ILE A 314 -8.25 6.06 -6.85
CA ILE A 314 -7.30 7.17 -6.78
C ILE A 314 -7.31 8.00 -8.05
N VAL A 315 -7.11 7.33 -9.20
CA VAL A 315 -6.93 7.96 -10.51
C VAL A 315 -8.24 7.92 -11.29
N GLU A 316 -8.76 9.09 -11.61
CA GLU A 316 -9.87 9.26 -12.54
C GLU A 316 -9.31 9.48 -13.95
N ASN A 317 -9.64 8.57 -14.87
CA ASN A 317 -9.07 8.59 -16.23
C ASN A 317 -9.39 9.89 -16.97
N ASP A 318 -8.38 10.46 -17.63
CA ASP A 318 -8.42 11.74 -18.37
C ASP A 318 -8.73 12.98 -17.50
N VAL A 319 -8.86 12.83 -16.17
CA VAL A 319 -9.15 13.92 -15.24
C VAL A 319 -8.01 14.16 -14.26
N THR A 320 -7.47 13.09 -13.64
CA THR A 320 -6.35 13.19 -12.68
C THR A 320 -5.10 12.44 -13.15
N GLY A 321 -5.17 11.80 -14.31
CA GLY A 321 -4.12 11.01 -14.91
C GLY A 321 -4.65 10.07 -15.98
N PHE A 322 -3.86 9.09 -16.36
CA PHE A 322 -4.24 8.12 -17.37
C PHE A 322 -4.26 6.69 -16.82
N LEU A 323 -5.43 6.04 -16.92
CA LEU A 323 -5.59 4.60 -16.73
C LEU A 323 -5.50 3.89 -18.06
N THR A 324 -4.46 3.07 -18.25
CA THR A 324 -4.18 2.41 -19.52
C THR A 324 -4.35 0.90 -19.43
N SER A 325 -4.31 0.21 -20.55
CA SER A 325 -3.96 -1.20 -20.54
C SER A 325 -2.52 -1.39 -20.03
N PRO A 326 -2.15 -2.56 -19.49
CA PRO A 326 -0.80 -2.81 -18.99
C PRO A 326 0.26 -2.97 -20.09
N ALA A 327 -0.10 -2.80 -21.35
CA ALA A 327 0.82 -2.87 -22.47
C ALA A 327 1.81 -1.70 -22.45
N PRO A 328 3.14 -1.94 -22.52
CA PRO A 328 4.15 -0.88 -22.48
C PRO A 328 3.92 0.23 -23.50
N GLY A 329 3.48 -0.12 -24.73
CA GLY A 329 3.20 0.86 -25.78
C GLY A 329 2.05 1.82 -25.47
N ALA A 330 0.98 1.34 -24.79
CA ALA A 330 -0.14 2.18 -24.36
C ALA A 330 0.30 3.16 -23.27
N MET A 331 1.04 2.66 -22.27
CA MET A 331 1.60 3.49 -21.18
C MET A 331 2.61 4.51 -21.72
N ALA A 332 3.49 4.12 -22.65
CA ALA A 332 4.43 5.04 -23.30
C ALA A 332 3.72 6.12 -24.12
N SER A 333 2.56 5.84 -24.72
CA SER A 333 1.78 6.86 -25.43
C SER A 333 1.18 7.90 -24.47
N ALA A 334 0.61 7.45 -23.35
CA ALA A 334 0.14 8.34 -22.30
C ALA A 334 1.29 9.18 -21.69
N LEU A 335 2.44 8.55 -21.46
CA LEU A 335 3.63 9.23 -20.95
C LEU A 335 4.17 10.27 -21.93
N SER A 336 4.17 9.97 -23.23
CA SER A 336 4.58 10.91 -24.27
C SER A 336 3.70 12.17 -24.28
N ALA A 337 2.38 12.02 -24.12
CA ALA A 337 1.46 13.17 -24.05
C ALA A 337 1.79 14.06 -22.83
N LEU A 338 2.01 13.44 -21.65
CA LEU A 338 2.39 14.21 -20.45
C LEU A 338 3.79 14.81 -20.55
N ALA A 339 4.74 14.14 -21.14
CA ALA A 339 6.11 14.66 -21.28
C ALA A 339 6.19 15.91 -22.18
N THR A 340 5.33 16.00 -23.19
CA THR A 340 5.36 17.10 -24.19
C THR A 340 4.40 18.25 -23.87
N ASP A 341 3.42 18.07 -22.98
CA ASP A 341 2.42 19.07 -22.66
C ASP A 341 2.44 19.44 -21.15
N GLU A 342 3.07 20.56 -20.84
CA GLU A 342 3.15 21.09 -19.47
C GLU A 342 1.78 21.50 -18.92
N LYS A 343 0.93 22.09 -19.77
CA LYS A 343 -0.42 22.53 -19.34
C LYS A 343 -1.26 21.34 -18.93
N LEU A 344 -1.17 20.25 -19.68
CA LEU A 344 -1.84 18.99 -19.37
C LEU A 344 -1.34 18.42 -18.03
N ARG A 345 -0.01 18.44 -17.79
CA ARG A 345 0.54 18.00 -16.50
C ARG A 345 -0.02 18.81 -15.33
N ILE A 346 -0.04 20.14 -15.44
CA ILE A 346 -0.56 21.03 -14.40
C ILE A 346 -2.05 20.79 -14.17
N GLN A 347 -2.82 20.65 -15.25
CA GLN A 347 -4.26 20.43 -15.15
C GLN A 347 -4.60 19.10 -14.45
N LEU A 348 -4.04 17.99 -14.93
CA LEU A 348 -4.33 16.67 -14.36
C LEU A 348 -3.75 16.51 -12.95
N GLY A 349 -2.55 17.03 -12.72
CA GLY A 349 -1.92 17.01 -11.39
C GLY A 349 -2.72 17.80 -10.35
N GLY A 350 -3.14 19.03 -10.68
CA GLY A 350 -3.97 19.84 -9.77
C GLY A 350 -5.34 19.22 -9.47
N ALA A 351 -5.97 18.56 -10.47
CA ALA A 351 -7.19 17.81 -10.24
C ALA A 351 -6.94 16.59 -9.31
N GLY A 352 -5.78 15.93 -9.47
CA GLY A 352 -5.34 14.82 -8.63
C GLY A 352 -5.12 15.24 -7.18
N GLU A 353 -4.45 16.36 -6.95
CA GLU A 353 -4.20 16.93 -5.62
C GLU A 353 -5.52 17.26 -4.90
N LYS A 354 -6.46 17.92 -5.59
CA LYS A 354 -7.78 18.19 -5.04
C LYS A 354 -8.51 16.90 -4.64
N ARG A 355 -8.54 15.91 -5.53
CA ARG A 355 -9.16 14.61 -5.24
C ARG A 355 -8.51 13.90 -4.06
N ALA A 356 -7.17 13.95 -3.98
CA ALA A 356 -6.44 13.34 -2.88
C ALA A 356 -6.76 14.01 -1.54
N SER A 357 -6.86 15.33 -1.49
CA SER A 357 -7.25 16.07 -0.28
C SER A 357 -8.68 15.78 0.19
N GLU A 358 -9.61 15.49 -0.73
CA GLU A 358 -11.00 15.16 -0.41
C GLU A 358 -11.19 13.72 0.08
N LEU A 359 -10.41 12.77 -0.44
CA LEU A 359 -10.65 11.34 -0.22
C LEU A 359 -9.61 10.64 0.67
N PHE A 360 -8.39 11.18 0.76
CA PHE A 360 -7.25 10.46 1.35
C PHE A 360 -6.49 11.30 2.41
N SER A 361 -7.07 12.38 2.91
CA SER A 361 -6.49 13.21 3.99
C SER A 361 -6.99 12.81 5.38
#